data_639912466dfd953a884aebf50c0d27fa
#
_entry.id   639912466dfd953a884aebf50c0d27fa
#
_cell.length_a   1.000
_cell.length_b   1.000
_cell.length_c   1.000
_cell.angle_alpha   90.00
_cell.angle_beta   90.00
_cell.angle_gamma   90.00
#
_symmetry.space_group_name_H-M   'P 1'
#
loop_
_entity.id
_entity.type
_entity.pdbx_description
1 polymer ?
#
loop_
_entity_poly.entity_id
_entity_poly.type
_entity_poly.pdbx_seq_one_letter_code
_entity_poly.pdbx_strand_id
1 'polypeptide(L)'
;TQGWQKGITAFYYGLGFDDADFNRAQVGIGTPLLDGNLCNMHAYELAQQLTDGCKSAGLIGFPFGTLGVSDNITQGHEGGNGSLPSRNMIANSAECVVSAHGYDALIGLHNCDKNGPGFAMALARLNYPGLIVSGGSIMPGCYQGKDITILDVYDSQAAANVGAISQDEADEILQLACPGAGGCGIAASFNTWGIAMEAIGLMAPYSSSIPAMSEEKRKECQETGKLVHNLLEADIRPRDILTKAAFINATVAIAAAGGSTNGILHLLALALEAKVDFSLVDIQKVLRTTPVLASFAPRGNRTMVDL
;
A
#
# COMPACT_ATOMS: atom_id res chain seq x y z
N THR A 1 -16.89 24.06 7.18
CA THR A 1 -16.27 24.48 8.45
C THR A 1 -16.47 25.94 8.81
N GLN A 2 -16.81 26.83 7.86
CA GLN A 2 -16.92 28.27 8.13
C GLN A 2 -18.22 28.71 8.81
N GLY A 3 -19.23 27.87 8.92
CA GLY A 3 -20.59 28.38 9.14
C GLY A 3 -21.01 28.66 10.60
N TRP A 4 -20.52 27.96 11.61
CA TRP A 4 -21.18 28.00 12.92
C TRP A 4 -20.30 27.79 14.15
N GLN A 5 -19.00 27.53 13.99
CA GLN A 5 -18.08 27.49 15.13
C GLN A 5 -16.79 28.29 14.86
N LYS A 6 -16.81 29.57 15.21
CA LYS A 6 -15.63 30.45 15.11
C LYS A 6 -14.41 29.89 15.89
N GLY A 7 -14.61 29.04 16.90
CA GLY A 7 -13.52 28.36 17.60
C GLY A 7 -12.69 27.43 16.71
N ILE A 8 -13.32 26.73 15.76
CA ILE A 8 -12.61 25.87 14.80
C ILE A 8 -11.64 26.68 13.94
N THR A 9 -12.09 27.83 13.44
CA THR A 9 -11.29 28.73 12.63
C THR A 9 -10.02 29.19 13.38
N ALA A 10 -10.12 29.46 14.69
CA ALA A 10 -8.97 29.85 15.50
C ALA A 10 -7.88 28.76 15.56
N PHE A 11 -8.27 27.46 15.61
CA PHE A 11 -7.32 26.35 15.56
C PHE A 11 -6.62 26.27 14.20
N TYR A 12 -7.33 26.47 13.10
CA TYR A 12 -6.73 26.47 11.76
C TYR A 12 -5.74 27.64 11.57
N TYR A 13 -6.06 28.84 12.06
CA TYR A 13 -5.08 29.94 12.11
C TYR A 13 -3.84 29.57 12.93
N GLY A 14 -4.03 28.87 14.05
CA GLY A 14 -2.92 28.34 14.85
C GLY A 14 -2.05 27.31 14.11
N LEU A 15 -2.62 26.61 13.13
CA LEU A 15 -1.90 25.72 12.20
C LEU A 15 -1.23 26.46 11.04
N GLY A 16 -1.38 27.78 10.95
CA GLY A 16 -0.76 28.62 9.91
C GLY A 16 -1.64 28.87 8.68
N PHE A 17 -2.94 28.58 8.75
CA PHE A 17 -3.88 28.90 7.67
C PHE A 17 -4.06 30.41 7.53
N ASP A 18 -4.29 30.85 6.30
CA ASP A 18 -4.84 32.15 5.97
C ASP A 18 -6.30 32.04 5.47
N ASP A 19 -6.91 33.20 5.17
CA ASP A 19 -8.32 33.25 4.74
C ASP A 19 -8.56 32.50 3.41
N ALA A 20 -7.56 32.42 2.54
CA ALA A 20 -7.65 31.72 1.25
C ALA A 20 -7.69 30.20 1.43
N ASP A 21 -7.00 29.67 2.45
CA ASP A 21 -6.91 28.25 2.72
C ASP A 21 -8.28 27.62 3.08
N PHE A 22 -9.19 28.41 3.67
CA PHE A 22 -10.53 27.92 4.00
C PHE A 22 -11.40 27.55 2.79
N ASN A 23 -10.98 27.93 1.59
CA ASN A 23 -11.65 27.58 0.33
C ASN A 23 -10.97 26.41 -0.41
N ARG A 24 -9.92 25.81 0.18
CA ARG A 24 -9.18 24.71 -0.39
C ARG A 24 -9.65 23.38 0.22
N ALA A 25 -9.73 22.33 -0.60
CA ALA A 25 -10.06 21.00 -0.11
C ALA A 25 -8.93 20.44 0.75
N GLN A 26 -9.31 19.74 1.82
CA GLN A 26 -8.41 19.11 2.78
C GLN A 26 -8.31 17.62 2.53
N VAL A 27 -7.09 17.12 2.42
CA VAL A 27 -6.79 15.74 2.07
C VAL A 27 -6.07 15.04 3.23
N GLY A 28 -6.68 14.02 3.80
CA GLY A 28 -6.00 13.15 4.76
C GLY A 28 -4.99 12.26 4.05
N ILE A 29 -3.77 12.18 4.58
CA ILE A 29 -2.69 11.32 4.06
C ILE A 29 -2.39 10.26 5.12
N GLY A 30 -3.02 9.10 4.98
CA GLY A 30 -2.83 7.97 5.88
C GLY A 30 -1.46 7.33 5.69
N THR A 31 -0.64 7.37 6.73
CA THR A 31 0.78 7.01 6.69
C THR A 31 1.09 5.95 7.73
N PRO A 32 1.63 4.77 7.37
CA PRO A 32 2.03 3.77 8.34
C PRO A 32 3.35 4.20 9.01
N LEU A 33 3.27 4.75 10.20
CA LEU A 33 4.43 5.23 10.97
C LEU A 33 4.88 4.16 11.98
N LEU A 34 5.89 3.40 11.61
CA LEU A 34 6.59 2.46 12.49
C LEU A 34 8.02 2.25 11.98
N ASP A 35 8.99 2.91 12.59
CA ASP A 35 10.42 2.85 12.21
C ASP A 35 11.01 1.45 12.41
N GLY A 36 10.46 0.65 13.31
CA GLY A 36 10.81 -0.75 13.50
C GLY A 36 10.34 -1.70 12.40
N ASN A 37 9.77 -1.19 11.31
CA ASN A 37 9.36 -1.96 10.13
C ASN A 37 10.07 -1.45 8.88
N LEU A 38 10.95 -2.26 8.30
CA LEU A 38 11.73 -1.92 7.10
C LEU A 38 10.84 -1.44 5.94
N CYS A 39 9.65 -2.02 5.79
CA CYS A 39 8.70 -1.60 4.76
C CYS A 39 8.21 -0.16 4.94
N ASN A 40 8.23 0.38 6.16
CA ASN A 40 7.64 1.68 6.51
C ASN A 40 8.67 2.78 6.76
N MET A 41 9.96 2.48 6.82
CA MET A 41 11.01 3.45 7.17
C MET A 41 10.96 4.74 6.36
N HIS A 42 10.60 4.66 5.09
CA HIS A 42 10.52 5.80 4.16
C HIS A 42 9.11 6.42 4.08
N ALA A 43 8.13 5.86 4.81
CA ALA A 43 6.73 6.30 4.71
C ALA A 43 6.53 7.78 5.06
N TYR A 44 7.28 8.29 6.05
CA TYR A 44 7.21 9.70 6.43
C TYR A 44 7.73 10.62 5.32
N GLU A 45 8.84 10.26 4.66
CA GLU A 45 9.37 11.01 3.51
C GLU A 45 8.35 11.06 2.37
N LEU A 46 7.74 9.92 2.01
CA LEU A 46 6.70 9.87 0.98
C LEU A 46 5.46 10.70 1.35
N ALA A 47 5.06 10.70 2.62
CA ALA A 47 3.95 11.53 3.10
C ALA A 47 4.24 13.03 2.95
N GLN A 48 5.50 13.46 3.13
CA GLN A 48 5.90 14.85 2.87
C GLN A 48 5.81 15.17 1.36
N GLN A 49 6.27 14.27 0.49
CA GLN A 49 6.15 14.44 -0.97
C GLN A 49 4.68 14.52 -1.42
N LEU A 50 3.79 13.71 -0.83
CA LEU A 50 2.35 13.78 -1.07
C LEU A 50 1.75 15.10 -0.59
N THR A 51 2.20 15.60 0.56
CA THR A 51 1.78 16.90 1.10
C THR A 51 2.17 18.04 0.15
N ASP A 52 3.41 18.02 -0.35
CA ASP A 52 3.90 18.99 -1.33
C ASP A 52 3.12 18.87 -2.66
N GLY A 53 2.80 17.65 -3.09
CA GLY A 53 1.96 17.40 -4.25
C GLY A 53 0.55 17.97 -4.09
N CYS A 54 -0.09 17.78 -2.95
CA CYS A 54 -1.38 18.38 -2.62
C CYS A 54 -1.29 19.91 -2.68
N LYS A 55 -0.28 20.50 -2.05
CA LYS A 55 -0.05 21.96 -2.07
C LYS A 55 0.10 22.49 -3.50
N SER A 56 0.87 21.80 -4.33
CA SER A 56 1.09 22.16 -5.73
C SER A 56 -0.18 22.09 -6.58
N ALA A 57 -1.11 21.21 -6.20
CA ALA A 57 -2.43 21.06 -6.84
C ALA A 57 -3.52 21.98 -6.24
N GLY A 58 -3.16 22.90 -5.34
CA GLY A 58 -4.13 23.81 -4.71
C GLY A 58 -4.93 23.17 -3.56
N LEU A 59 -4.52 22.00 -3.07
CA LEU A 59 -5.13 21.28 -1.96
C LEU A 59 -4.32 21.50 -0.67
N ILE A 60 -4.85 21.03 0.46
CA ILE A 60 -4.14 21.02 1.75
C ILE A 60 -4.01 19.55 2.21
N GLY A 61 -2.77 19.05 2.25
CA GLY A 61 -2.46 17.71 2.72
C GLY A 61 -2.21 17.66 4.23
N PHE A 62 -2.88 16.73 4.93
CA PHE A 62 -2.68 16.45 6.35
C PHE A 62 -2.22 15.01 6.56
N PRO A 63 -0.90 14.76 6.70
CA PRO A 63 -0.42 13.44 7.05
C PRO A 63 -0.83 13.06 8.48
N PHE A 64 -1.28 11.82 8.64
CA PHE A 64 -1.58 11.23 9.95
C PHE A 64 -1.07 9.80 10.05
N GLY A 65 -0.62 9.41 11.25
CA GLY A 65 -0.04 8.10 11.49
C GLY A 65 -1.09 7.00 11.69
N THR A 66 -0.82 5.83 11.16
CA THR A 66 -1.52 4.59 11.45
C THR A 66 -0.55 3.48 11.86
N LEU A 67 -1.08 2.33 12.28
CA LEU A 67 -0.28 1.15 12.55
C LEU A 67 0.48 0.68 11.31
N GLY A 68 1.63 0.03 11.55
CA GLY A 68 2.47 -0.48 10.48
C GLY A 68 3.15 -1.81 10.86
N VAL A 69 2.39 -2.80 11.39
CA VAL A 69 2.93 -4.10 11.80
C VAL A 69 3.65 -4.77 10.63
N SER A 70 4.85 -5.28 10.89
CA SER A 70 5.64 -6.02 9.91
C SER A 70 5.32 -7.51 9.98
N ASP A 71 4.78 -8.06 8.90
CA ASP A 71 4.52 -9.50 8.81
C ASP A 71 5.84 -10.30 8.88
N ASN A 72 6.92 -9.80 8.29
CA ASN A 72 8.23 -10.48 8.32
C ASN A 72 8.84 -10.54 9.73
N ILE A 73 8.80 -9.44 10.49
CA ILE A 73 9.36 -9.39 11.85
C ILE A 73 8.51 -10.19 12.83
N THR A 74 7.20 -10.27 12.62
CA THR A 74 6.29 -10.99 13.49
C THR A 74 6.08 -12.46 13.09
N GLN A 75 6.66 -12.89 11.97
CA GLN A 75 6.55 -14.25 11.47
C GLN A 75 7.26 -15.25 12.40
N GLY A 76 6.63 -16.40 12.62
CA GLY A 76 7.21 -17.50 13.38
C GLY A 76 7.10 -17.39 14.90
N HIS A 77 6.43 -16.37 15.44
CA HIS A 77 6.14 -16.24 16.87
C HIS A 77 4.73 -15.67 17.11
N GLU A 78 4.31 -15.55 18.37
CA GLU A 78 2.96 -15.10 18.75
C GLU A 78 2.57 -13.70 18.22
N GLY A 79 3.55 -12.85 17.95
CA GLY A 79 3.34 -11.52 17.35
C GLY A 79 2.60 -11.56 16.00
N GLY A 80 2.70 -12.66 15.25
CA GLY A 80 1.98 -12.88 14.00
C GLY A 80 0.46 -12.78 14.15
N ASN A 81 -0.08 -13.05 15.33
CA ASN A 81 -1.51 -12.88 15.64
C ASN A 81 -1.97 -11.41 15.54
N GLY A 82 -1.06 -10.45 15.64
CA GLY A 82 -1.36 -9.02 15.48
C GLY A 82 -1.45 -8.55 14.03
N SER A 83 -0.92 -9.32 13.07
CA SER A 83 -0.83 -8.89 11.67
C SER A 83 -2.20 -8.64 11.04
N LEU A 84 -3.05 -9.66 10.92
CA LEU A 84 -4.37 -9.50 10.27
C LEU A 84 -5.31 -8.52 11.02
N PRO A 85 -5.40 -8.51 12.34
CA PRO A 85 -6.17 -7.49 13.07
C PRO A 85 -5.72 -6.06 12.78
N SER A 86 -4.42 -5.81 12.55
CA SER A 86 -3.90 -4.48 12.25
C SER A 86 -4.53 -3.85 11.01
N ARG A 87 -4.92 -4.64 9.99
CA ARG A 87 -5.67 -4.18 8.81
C ARG A 87 -6.95 -3.45 9.19
N ASN A 88 -7.74 -4.03 10.08
CA ASN A 88 -9.01 -3.44 10.50
C ASN A 88 -8.78 -2.22 11.40
N MET A 89 -7.73 -2.23 12.22
CA MET A 89 -7.35 -1.07 13.03
C MET A 89 -6.91 0.10 12.16
N ILE A 90 -6.16 -0.15 11.08
CA ILE A 90 -5.79 0.86 10.09
C ILE A 90 -7.04 1.45 9.43
N ALA A 91 -7.97 0.59 8.98
CA ALA A 91 -9.23 1.03 8.38
C ALA A 91 -10.04 1.91 9.35
N ASN A 92 -10.21 1.46 10.59
CA ASN A 92 -10.94 2.20 11.62
C ASN A 92 -10.27 3.53 11.97
N SER A 93 -8.94 3.55 12.08
CA SER A 93 -8.17 4.77 12.39
C SER A 93 -8.30 5.79 11.26
N ALA A 94 -8.14 5.36 10.01
CA ALA A 94 -8.25 6.25 8.85
C ALA A 94 -9.69 6.82 8.70
N GLU A 95 -10.70 5.96 8.83
CA GLU A 95 -12.12 6.37 8.82
C GLU A 95 -12.40 7.39 9.92
N CYS A 96 -11.93 7.11 11.16
CA CYS A 96 -12.13 8.00 12.31
C CYS A 96 -11.49 9.38 12.07
N VAL A 97 -10.23 9.43 11.64
CA VAL A 97 -9.52 10.70 11.43
C VAL A 97 -10.18 11.51 10.32
N VAL A 98 -10.42 10.90 9.16
CA VAL A 98 -10.99 11.61 8.00
C VAL A 98 -12.40 12.13 8.31
N SER A 99 -13.24 11.32 8.95
CA SER A 99 -14.60 11.72 9.30
C SER A 99 -14.63 12.79 10.38
N ALA A 100 -13.83 12.63 11.46
CA ALA A 100 -13.84 13.55 12.60
C ALA A 100 -13.28 14.93 12.22
N HIS A 101 -12.26 14.99 11.38
CA HIS A 101 -11.68 16.25 10.91
C HIS A 101 -12.43 16.83 9.71
N GLY A 102 -13.34 16.08 9.08
CA GLY A 102 -14.11 16.54 7.92
C GLY A 102 -13.23 16.76 6.69
N TYR A 103 -12.22 15.89 6.47
CA TYR A 103 -11.41 15.96 5.26
C TYR A 103 -12.25 15.57 4.03
N ASP A 104 -11.92 16.17 2.90
CA ASP A 104 -12.67 16.01 1.65
C ASP A 104 -12.21 14.79 0.85
N ALA A 105 -10.97 14.32 1.08
CA ALA A 105 -10.38 13.18 0.39
C ALA A 105 -9.41 12.40 1.27
N LEU A 106 -9.06 11.18 0.85
CA LEU A 106 -8.08 10.31 1.51
C LEU A 106 -7.05 9.78 0.51
N ILE A 107 -5.77 9.94 0.83
CA ILE A 107 -4.65 9.21 0.23
C ILE A 107 -4.18 8.17 1.25
N GLY A 108 -4.06 6.90 0.87
CA GLY A 108 -3.51 5.84 1.71
C GLY A 108 -2.15 5.37 1.20
N LEU A 109 -1.10 5.41 2.02
CA LEU A 109 0.21 4.83 1.68
C LEU A 109 0.23 3.33 1.93
N HIS A 110 0.50 2.57 0.86
CA HIS A 110 0.64 1.12 0.88
C HIS A 110 2.12 0.73 0.92
N ASN A 111 2.65 0.41 2.10
CA ASN A 111 4.06 0.09 2.32
C ASN A 111 4.30 -1.35 2.78
N CYS A 112 3.35 -1.95 3.49
CA CYS A 112 3.44 -3.31 4.02
C CYS A 112 2.10 -4.02 3.87
N ASP A 113 2.06 -5.31 4.19
CA ASP A 113 0.98 -6.25 3.88
C ASP A 113 -0.44 -5.78 4.24
N LYS A 114 -0.61 -5.05 5.33
CA LYS A 114 -1.92 -4.69 5.87
C LYS A 114 -2.31 -3.22 5.68
N ASN A 115 -1.33 -2.35 5.32
CA ASN A 115 -1.61 -0.91 5.17
C ASN A 115 -2.56 -0.65 4.00
N GLY A 116 -2.20 -1.11 2.81
CA GLY A 116 -3.02 -0.92 1.60
C GLY A 116 -4.44 -1.48 1.73
N PRO A 117 -4.60 -2.75 2.15
CA PRO A 117 -5.94 -3.29 2.40
C PRO A 117 -6.73 -2.49 3.44
N GLY A 118 -6.10 -2.04 4.52
CA GLY A 118 -6.75 -1.19 5.53
C GLY A 118 -7.24 0.14 4.96
N PHE A 119 -6.39 0.85 4.21
CA PHE A 119 -6.78 2.10 3.57
C PHE A 119 -7.83 1.91 2.48
N ALA A 120 -7.78 0.82 1.70
CA ALA A 120 -8.82 0.51 0.72
C ALA A 120 -10.19 0.30 1.38
N MET A 121 -10.22 -0.41 2.52
CA MET A 121 -11.44 -0.58 3.32
C MET A 121 -11.95 0.77 3.85
N ALA A 122 -11.08 1.65 4.36
CA ALA A 122 -11.46 2.99 4.79
C ALA A 122 -12.05 3.83 3.65
N LEU A 123 -11.41 3.81 2.47
CA LEU A 123 -11.91 4.47 1.25
C LEU A 123 -13.31 3.95 0.87
N ALA A 124 -13.50 2.63 0.90
CA ALA A 124 -14.81 2.03 0.60
C ALA A 124 -15.90 2.43 1.60
N ARG A 125 -15.58 2.55 2.91
CA ARG A 125 -16.51 2.95 3.96
C ARG A 125 -16.89 4.42 3.86
N LEU A 126 -15.87 5.29 3.81
CA LEU A 126 -16.02 6.75 3.71
C LEU A 126 -16.75 7.14 2.41
N ASN A 127 -16.39 6.50 1.33
CA ASN A 127 -16.85 6.83 -0.02
C ASN A 127 -16.58 8.31 -0.38
N TYR A 128 -15.47 8.87 0.10
CA TYR A 128 -14.94 10.15 -0.30
C TYR A 128 -13.90 9.96 -1.40
N PRO A 129 -13.73 10.95 -2.32
CA PRO A 129 -12.68 10.86 -3.32
C PRO A 129 -11.33 10.50 -2.70
N GLY A 130 -10.55 9.68 -3.40
CA GLY A 130 -9.25 9.26 -2.86
C GLY A 130 -8.69 8.07 -3.60
N LEU A 131 -7.44 7.74 -3.25
CA LEU A 131 -6.68 6.68 -3.90
C LEU A 131 -5.62 6.10 -2.95
N ILE A 132 -4.99 5.03 -3.40
CA ILE A 132 -3.85 4.40 -2.74
C ILE A 132 -2.59 4.69 -3.55
N VAL A 133 -1.50 5.00 -2.86
CA VAL A 133 -0.16 5.13 -3.44
C VAL A 133 0.71 4.01 -2.91
N SER A 134 1.39 3.30 -3.79
CA SER A 134 2.37 2.30 -3.36
C SER A 134 3.62 2.99 -2.79
N GLY A 135 4.12 2.50 -1.66
CA GLY A 135 5.43 2.91 -1.15
C GLY A 135 6.60 2.32 -1.93
N GLY A 136 6.33 1.40 -2.84
CA GLY A 136 7.33 0.74 -3.69
C GLY A 136 7.99 -0.47 -3.06
N SER A 137 8.52 -1.34 -3.92
CA SER A 137 9.26 -2.54 -3.51
C SER A 137 10.69 -2.21 -3.12
N ILE A 138 11.23 -2.98 -2.17
CA ILE A 138 12.66 -2.98 -1.86
C ILE A 138 13.45 -3.45 -3.08
N MET A 139 14.63 -2.88 -3.28
CA MET A 139 15.60 -3.40 -4.25
C MET A 139 16.11 -4.78 -3.79
N PRO A 140 16.42 -5.69 -4.70
CA PRO A 140 17.09 -6.93 -4.32
C PRO A 140 18.45 -6.65 -3.69
N GLY A 141 18.89 -7.53 -2.79
CA GLY A 141 20.27 -7.60 -2.36
C GLY A 141 21.14 -8.18 -3.46
N CYS A 142 22.45 -8.20 -3.25
CA CYS A 142 23.38 -8.80 -4.21
C CYS A 142 24.37 -9.71 -3.48
N TYR A 143 24.44 -10.97 -3.90
CA TYR A 143 25.43 -11.93 -3.44
C TYR A 143 26.15 -12.56 -4.64
N GLN A 144 27.46 -12.44 -4.70
CA GLN A 144 28.31 -12.96 -5.79
C GLN A 144 27.80 -12.57 -7.20
N GLY A 145 27.30 -11.32 -7.36
CA GLY A 145 26.80 -10.79 -8.63
C GLY A 145 25.40 -11.31 -9.03
N LYS A 146 24.69 -11.94 -8.12
CA LYS A 146 23.30 -12.38 -8.30
C LYS A 146 22.38 -11.61 -7.39
N ASP A 147 21.20 -11.27 -7.88
CA ASP A 147 20.12 -10.69 -7.10
C ASP A 147 19.59 -11.72 -6.09
N ILE A 148 19.48 -11.28 -4.84
CA ILE A 148 18.95 -12.09 -3.73
C ILE A 148 17.81 -11.36 -3.02
N THR A 149 16.92 -12.13 -2.41
CA THR A 149 15.76 -11.65 -1.69
C THR A 149 15.64 -12.33 -0.32
N ILE A 150 14.62 -12.00 0.44
CA ILE A 150 14.30 -12.70 1.70
C ILE A 150 14.11 -14.23 1.52
N LEU A 151 13.75 -14.70 0.34
CA LEU A 151 13.61 -16.14 0.07
C LEU A 151 14.97 -16.83 0.06
N ASP A 152 15.98 -16.18 -0.52
CA ASP A 152 17.35 -16.71 -0.54
C ASP A 152 17.92 -16.86 0.87
N VAL A 153 17.46 -16.04 1.83
CA VAL A 153 17.79 -16.21 3.24
C VAL A 153 17.22 -17.51 3.78
N TYR A 154 15.94 -17.79 3.53
CA TYR A 154 15.32 -19.03 4.02
C TYR A 154 15.96 -20.26 3.37
N ASP A 155 16.24 -20.21 2.07
CA ASP A 155 16.85 -21.29 1.32
C ASP A 155 18.29 -21.54 1.76
N SER A 156 19.10 -20.49 1.96
CA SER A 156 20.47 -20.61 2.42
C SER A 156 20.60 -21.14 3.86
N GLN A 157 19.73 -20.67 4.78
CA GLN A 157 19.68 -21.22 6.13
C GLN A 157 19.27 -22.71 6.14
N ALA A 158 18.32 -23.10 5.30
CA ALA A 158 17.96 -24.50 5.14
C ALA A 158 19.11 -25.33 4.56
N ALA A 159 19.85 -24.81 3.57
CA ALA A 159 21.02 -25.46 2.98
C ALA A 159 22.17 -25.60 3.98
N ALA A 160 22.43 -24.60 4.82
CA ALA A 160 23.43 -24.66 5.89
C ALA A 160 23.05 -25.73 6.93
N ASN A 161 21.79 -25.82 7.33
CA ASN A 161 21.31 -26.80 8.30
C ASN A 161 21.53 -28.26 7.86
N VAL A 162 21.56 -28.52 6.54
CA VAL A 162 21.86 -29.86 6.00
C VAL A 162 23.32 -30.01 5.52
N GLY A 163 24.16 -29.00 5.75
CA GLY A 163 25.58 -29.02 5.40
C GLY A 163 25.89 -28.88 3.91
N ALA A 164 24.95 -28.35 3.11
CA ALA A 164 25.14 -28.10 1.67
C ALA A 164 25.98 -26.81 1.41
N ILE A 165 25.92 -25.84 2.30
CA ILE A 165 26.78 -24.65 2.33
C ILE A 165 27.27 -24.41 3.76
N SER A 166 28.25 -23.53 3.94
CA SER A 166 28.71 -23.15 5.29
C SER A 166 27.71 -22.21 5.98
N GLN A 167 27.75 -22.18 7.32
CA GLN A 167 26.95 -21.19 8.07
C GLN A 167 27.41 -19.77 7.78
N ASP A 168 28.71 -19.53 7.61
CA ASP A 168 29.25 -18.21 7.27
C ASP A 168 28.69 -17.68 5.95
N GLU A 169 28.55 -18.55 4.94
CA GLU A 169 27.93 -18.18 3.65
C GLU A 169 26.45 -17.84 3.81
N ALA A 170 25.69 -18.63 4.59
CA ALA A 170 24.30 -18.35 4.86
C ALA A 170 24.09 -17.03 5.62
N ASP A 171 24.99 -16.71 6.55
CA ASP A 171 24.98 -15.47 7.34
C ASP A 171 25.35 -14.25 6.49
N GLU A 172 26.23 -14.40 5.50
CA GLU A 172 26.53 -13.33 4.53
C GLU A 172 25.29 -13.03 3.65
N ILE A 173 24.60 -14.04 3.14
CA ILE A 173 23.35 -13.89 2.38
C ILE A 173 22.29 -13.18 3.23
N LEU A 174 22.14 -13.59 4.51
CA LEU A 174 21.20 -12.98 5.44
C LEU A 174 21.44 -11.47 5.62
N GLN A 175 22.69 -11.04 5.70
CA GLN A 175 23.05 -9.63 5.90
C GLN A 175 22.79 -8.78 4.64
N LEU A 176 22.88 -9.38 3.45
CA LEU A 176 22.82 -8.67 2.17
C LEU A 176 21.42 -8.65 1.54
N ALA A 177 20.50 -9.52 1.96
CA ALA A 177 19.22 -9.75 1.27
C ALA A 177 18.22 -8.57 1.31
N CYS A 178 18.34 -7.67 2.30
CA CYS A 178 17.41 -6.57 2.50
C CYS A 178 18.16 -5.23 2.60
N PRO A 179 18.62 -4.65 1.48
CA PRO A 179 19.59 -3.54 1.49
C PRO A 179 18.99 -2.15 1.75
N GLY A 180 17.70 -2.01 1.98
CA GLY A 180 17.07 -0.69 2.19
C GLY A 180 15.60 -0.78 2.54
N ALA A 181 14.92 0.37 2.48
CA ALA A 181 13.48 0.46 2.73
C ALA A 181 12.65 -0.01 1.53
N GLY A 182 11.43 -0.45 1.81
CA GLY A 182 10.44 -0.85 0.80
C GLY A 182 9.66 -2.10 1.18
N GLY A 183 8.57 -2.34 0.50
CA GLY A 183 7.82 -3.59 0.61
C GLY A 183 8.61 -4.77 0.05
N CYS A 184 8.23 -6.01 0.37
CA CYS A 184 8.95 -7.20 -0.06
C CYS A 184 9.24 -7.20 -1.58
N GLY A 185 10.46 -7.56 -1.98
CA GLY A 185 10.87 -7.66 -3.40
C GLY A 185 10.35 -8.89 -4.15
N ILE A 186 9.34 -9.58 -3.62
CA ILE A 186 8.75 -10.81 -4.15
C ILE A 186 7.23 -10.66 -4.31
N ALA A 187 6.59 -11.55 -5.08
CA ALA A 187 5.13 -11.57 -5.26
C ALA A 187 4.38 -12.09 -4.01
N ALA A 188 4.72 -11.52 -2.85
CA ALA A 188 4.03 -11.72 -1.57
C ALA A 188 2.82 -10.79 -1.43
N SER A 189 2.30 -10.63 -0.21
CA SER A 189 1.07 -9.89 0.07
C SER A 189 1.11 -8.45 -0.41
N PHE A 190 2.19 -7.72 -0.12
CA PHE A 190 2.35 -6.31 -0.49
C PHE A 190 2.20 -6.09 -2.00
N ASN A 191 3.05 -6.73 -2.80
CA ASN A 191 3.05 -6.53 -4.25
C ASN A 191 1.79 -7.08 -4.93
N THR A 192 1.27 -8.23 -4.45
CA THR A 192 0.00 -8.77 -4.93
C THR A 192 -1.14 -7.76 -4.73
N TRP A 193 -1.15 -7.07 -3.58
CA TRP A 193 -2.16 -6.05 -3.32
C TRP A 193 -1.95 -4.80 -4.18
N GLY A 194 -0.71 -4.37 -4.41
CA GLY A 194 -0.39 -3.29 -5.34
C GLY A 194 -0.94 -3.55 -6.75
N ILE A 195 -0.60 -4.71 -7.33
CA ILE A 195 -1.13 -5.16 -8.63
C ILE A 195 -2.67 -5.17 -8.65
N ALA A 196 -3.30 -5.66 -7.58
CA ALA A 196 -4.75 -5.69 -7.48
C ALA A 196 -5.36 -4.27 -7.46
N MET A 197 -4.74 -3.32 -6.75
CA MET A 197 -5.23 -1.95 -6.63
C MET A 197 -5.09 -1.16 -7.93
N GLU A 198 -4.04 -1.39 -8.70
CA GLU A 198 -3.93 -0.84 -10.06
C GLU A 198 -5.04 -1.41 -10.98
N ALA A 199 -5.21 -2.73 -10.98
CA ALA A 199 -6.21 -3.39 -11.82
C ALA A 199 -7.65 -3.04 -11.44
N ILE A 200 -7.92 -2.73 -10.17
CA ILE A 200 -9.23 -2.30 -9.68
C ILE A 200 -9.49 -0.81 -9.94
N GLY A 201 -8.44 -0.01 -10.13
CA GLY A 201 -8.52 1.42 -10.41
C GLY A 201 -8.42 2.34 -9.19
N LEU A 202 -8.02 1.84 -8.02
CA LEU A 202 -7.77 2.65 -6.82
C LEU A 202 -6.30 3.10 -6.66
N MET A 203 -5.43 2.73 -7.57
CA MET A 203 -4.01 3.11 -7.63
C MET A 203 -3.68 3.52 -9.05
N ALA A 204 -2.79 4.50 -9.20
CA ALA A 204 -2.31 4.92 -10.51
C ALA A 204 -1.56 3.77 -11.22
N PRO A 205 -1.66 3.65 -12.55
CA PRO A 205 -0.90 2.64 -13.30
C PRO A 205 0.60 2.73 -13.03
N TYR A 206 1.25 1.59 -12.87
CA TYR A 206 2.69 1.43 -12.59
C TYR A 206 3.14 1.85 -11.18
N SER A 207 2.27 2.35 -10.32
CA SER A 207 2.61 2.75 -8.95
C SER A 207 3.25 1.61 -8.16
N SER A 208 2.75 0.37 -8.29
CA SER A 208 3.26 -0.79 -7.55
C SER A 208 4.61 -1.30 -8.04
N SER A 209 5.01 -0.97 -9.28
CA SER A 209 6.28 -1.41 -9.86
C SER A 209 7.43 -0.42 -9.66
N ILE A 210 7.16 0.81 -9.22
CA ILE A 210 8.21 1.81 -8.96
C ILE A 210 8.95 1.44 -7.66
N PRO A 211 10.29 1.29 -7.70
CA PRO A 211 11.07 0.97 -6.50
C PRO A 211 10.97 2.05 -5.41
N ALA A 212 10.97 1.62 -4.14
CA ALA A 212 10.68 2.45 -2.97
C ALA A 212 11.57 3.70 -2.83
N MET A 213 12.87 3.55 -3.09
CA MET A 213 13.87 4.61 -2.87
C MET A 213 14.23 5.36 -4.14
N SER A 214 13.46 5.16 -5.24
CA SER A 214 13.74 5.81 -6.52
C SER A 214 13.24 7.25 -6.56
N GLU A 215 13.83 8.04 -7.46
CA GLU A 215 13.38 9.41 -7.74
C GLU A 215 11.99 9.42 -8.39
N GLU A 216 11.69 8.39 -9.20
CA GLU A 216 10.39 8.19 -9.81
C GLU A 216 9.29 8.05 -8.77
N LYS A 217 9.56 7.38 -7.65
CA LYS A 217 8.60 7.24 -6.54
C LYS A 217 8.31 8.58 -5.86
N ARG A 218 9.33 9.40 -5.64
CA ARG A 218 9.15 10.76 -5.10
C ARG A 218 8.33 11.63 -6.05
N LYS A 219 8.65 11.57 -7.34
CA LYS A 219 7.91 12.30 -8.39
C LYS A 219 6.45 11.86 -8.47
N GLU A 220 6.16 10.57 -8.44
CA GLU A 220 4.79 10.04 -8.38
C GLU A 220 4.01 10.62 -7.21
N CYS A 221 4.61 10.61 -6.00
CA CYS A 221 3.98 11.19 -4.82
C CYS A 221 3.64 12.68 -5.01
N GLN A 222 4.55 13.46 -5.61
CA GLN A 222 4.31 14.87 -5.93
C GLN A 222 3.18 15.05 -6.96
N GLU A 223 3.11 14.19 -7.97
CA GLU A 223 2.08 14.24 -9.01
C GLU A 223 0.70 13.74 -8.52
N THR A 224 0.66 12.96 -7.44
CA THR A 224 -0.57 12.42 -6.85
C THR A 224 -1.56 13.50 -6.43
N GLY A 225 -1.08 14.65 -5.97
CA GLY A 225 -1.96 15.78 -5.63
C GLY A 225 -2.88 16.19 -6.77
N LYS A 226 -2.38 16.20 -8.00
CA LYS A 226 -3.18 16.49 -9.19
C LYS A 226 -4.23 15.42 -9.48
N LEU A 227 -3.92 14.15 -9.22
CA LEU A 227 -4.89 13.07 -9.38
C LEU A 227 -6.04 13.22 -8.38
N VAL A 228 -5.74 13.52 -7.11
CA VAL A 228 -6.77 13.75 -6.09
C VAL A 228 -7.62 14.98 -6.43
N HIS A 229 -6.99 16.07 -6.90
CA HIS A 229 -7.73 17.25 -7.37
C HIS A 229 -8.73 16.87 -8.48
N ASN A 230 -8.32 16.09 -9.47
CA ASN A 230 -9.19 15.64 -10.55
C ASN A 230 -10.34 14.74 -10.04
N LEU A 231 -10.08 13.87 -9.06
CA LEU A 231 -11.12 13.03 -8.45
C LEU A 231 -12.16 13.88 -7.70
N LEU A 232 -11.71 14.93 -7.00
CA LEU A 232 -12.59 15.87 -6.30
C LEU A 232 -13.45 16.68 -7.29
N GLU A 233 -12.84 17.23 -8.34
CA GLU A 233 -13.54 18.00 -9.36
C GLU A 233 -14.60 17.17 -10.11
N ALA A 234 -14.30 15.90 -10.38
CA ALA A 234 -15.20 14.99 -11.09
C ALA A 234 -16.18 14.28 -10.14
N ASP A 235 -16.09 14.47 -8.83
CA ASP A 235 -16.81 13.73 -7.76
C ASP A 235 -16.75 12.20 -7.96
N ILE A 236 -15.59 11.68 -8.40
CA ILE A 236 -15.37 10.24 -8.55
C ILE A 236 -15.02 9.65 -7.17
N ARG A 237 -15.85 8.73 -6.72
CA ARG A 237 -15.78 8.14 -5.41
C ARG A 237 -15.36 6.67 -5.47
N PRO A 238 -14.77 6.11 -4.40
CA PRO A 238 -14.32 4.71 -4.39
C PRO A 238 -15.38 3.69 -4.81
N ARG A 239 -16.64 3.87 -4.44
CA ARG A 239 -17.71 2.93 -4.83
C ARG A 239 -18.15 3.04 -6.29
N ASP A 240 -17.78 4.12 -6.98
CA ASP A 240 -18.01 4.22 -8.44
C ASP A 240 -16.97 3.36 -9.18
N ILE A 241 -15.78 3.19 -8.60
CA ILE A 241 -14.68 2.38 -9.10
C ILE A 241 -14.84 0.92 -8.69
N LEU A 242 -15.20 0.65 -7.44
CA LEU A 242 -15.29 -0.67 -6.82
C LEU A 242 -16.53 -1.43 -7.30
N THR A 243 -16.59 -1.75 -8.59
CA THR A 243 -17.64 -2.56 -9.21
C THR A 243 -17.28 -4.05 -9.21
N LYS A 244 -18.25 -4.93 -9.38
CA LYS A 244 -17.99 -6.38 -9.55
C LYS A 244 -16.97 -6.66 -10.67
N ALA A 245 -17.06 -5.93 -11.78
CA ALA A 245 -16.11 -6.04 -12.88
C ALA A 245 -14.68 -5.68 -12.46
N ALA A 246 -14.52 -4.62 -11.66
CA ALA A 246 -13.22 -4.21 -11.14
C ALA A 246 -12.61 -5.29 -10.22
N PHE A 247 -13.41 -5.94 -9.35
CA PHE A 247 -12.95 -7.08 -8.54
C PHE A 247 -12.55 -8.29 -9.39
N ILE A 248 -13.26 -8.55 -10.48
CA ILE A 248 -12.89 -9.60 -11.45
C ILE A 248 -11.55 -9.25 -12.10
N ASN A 249 -11.35 -8.00 -12.55
CA ASN A 249 -10.09 -7.54 -13.15
C ASN A 249 -8.91 -7.69 -12.17
N ALA A 250 -9.10 -7.28 -10.91
CA ALA A 250 -8.08 -7.47 -9.87
C ALA A 250 -7.74 -8.96 -9.66
N THR A 251 -8.74 -9.84 -9.69
CA THR A 251 -8.53 -11.28 -9.56
C THR A 251 -7.76 -11.85 -10.76
N VAL A 252 -8.07 -11.39 -11.98
CA VAL A 252 -7.32 -11.76 -13.20
C VAL A 252 -5.86 -11.32 -13.07
N ALA A 253 -5.60 -10.10 -12.63
CA ALA A 253 -4.26 -9.56 -12.46
C ALA A 253 -3.45 -10.35 -11.41
N ILE A 254 -4.05 -10.67 -10.26
CA ILE A 254 -3.44 -11.52 -9.23
C ILE A 254 -3.11 -12.91 -9.79
N ALA A 255 -4.04 -13.53 -10.52
CA ALA A 255 -3.83 -14.87 -11.10
C ALA A 255 -2.71 -14.85 -12.14
N ALA A 256 -2.72 -13.86 -13.05
CA ALA A 256 -1.71 -13.73 -14.11
C ALA A 256 -0.30 -13.45 -13.54
N ALA A 257 -0.19 -12.69 -12.46
CA ALA A 257 1.07 -12.44 -11.77
C ALA A 257 1.54 -13.61 -10.89
N GLY A 258 0.71 -14.65 -10.68
CA GLY A 258 1.04 -15.72 -9.74
C GLY A 258 1.06 -15.25 -8.28
N GLY A 259 0.23 -14.27 -7.93
CA GLY A 259 0.24 -13.59 -6.65
C GLY A 259 -0.19 -14.43 -5.45
N SER A 260 -0.07 -13.81 -4.27
CA SER A 260 -0.37 -14.40 -2.96
C SER A 260 -1.87 -14.60 -2.73
N THR A 261 -2.23 -15.66 -2.00
CA THR A 261 -3.61 -15.89 -1.50
C THR A 261 -4.12 -14.78 -0.57
N ASN A 262 -3.23 -13.99 0.03
CA ASN A 262 -3.62 -12.80 0.80
C ASN A 262 -4.38 -11.77 -0.04
N GLY A 263 -4.08 -11.64 -1.34
CA GLY A 263 -4.86 -10.82 -2.25
C GLY A 263 -6.33 -11.19 -2.28
N ILE A 264 -6.62 -12.50 -2.31
CA ILE A 264 -8.00 -13.04 -2.28
C ILE A 264 -8.70 -12.69 -0.97
N LEU A 265 -8.02 -12.92 0.18
CA LEU A 265 -8.54 -12.57 1.50
C LEU A 265 -8.94 -11.10 1.58
N HIS A 266 -8.09 -10.23 1.07
CA HIS A 266 -8.31 -8.78 1.14
C HIS A 266 -9.34 -8.28 0.13
N LEU A 267 -9.43 -8.87 -1.09
CA LEU A 267 -10.48 -8.55 -2.05
C LEU A 267 -11.87 -8.87 -1.50
N LEU A 268 -12.04 -10.01 -0.81
CA LEU A 268 -13.33 -10.36 -0.19
C LEU A 268 -13.70 -9.36 0.92
N ALA A 269 -12.74 -8.96 1.75
CA ALA A 269 -12.97 -7.96 2.78
C ALA A 269 -13.34 -6.59 2.18
N LEU A 270 -12.62 -6.16 1.12
CA LEU A 270 -12.92 -4.91 0.43
C LEU A 270 -14.28 -4.93 -0.26
N ALA A 271 -14.66 -6.05 -0.88
CA ALA A 271 -15.96 -6.21 -1.51
C ALA A 271 -17.12 -6.07 -0.50
N LEU A 272 -16.94 -6.62 0.70
CA LEU A 272 -17.91 -6.47 1.80
C LEU A 272 -18.08 -5.00 2.19
N GLU A 273 -16.99 -4.27 2.38
CA GLU A 273 -17.01 -2.83 2.73
C GLU A 273 -17.59 -1.96 1.60
N ALA A 274 -17.30 -2.32 0.36
CA ALA A 274 -17.83 -1.63 -0.82
C ALA A 274 -19.30 -2.01 -1.11
N LYS A 275 -19.85 -3.00 -0.40
CA LYS A 275 -21.21 -3.56 -0.62
C LYS A 275 -21.38 -4.17 -2.02
N VAL A 276 -20.34 -4.81 -2.53
CA VAL A 276 -20.33 -5.49 -3.83
C VAL A 276 -20.56 -6.98 -3.62
N ASP A 277 -21.51 -7.54 -4.36
CA ASP A 277 -21.75 -8.99 -4.39
C ASP A 277 -20.66 -9.72 -5.18
N PHE A 278 -19.57 -10.03 -4.46
CA PHE A 278 -18.37 -10.71 -4.96
C PHE A 278 -17.97 -11.80 -4.00
N SER A 279 -17.75 -13.01 -4.50
CA SER A 279 -17.61 -14.22 -3.69
C SER A 279 -16.43 -15.09 -4.12
N LEU A 280 -16.10 -16.09 -3.28
CA LEU A 280 -15.13 -17.14 -3.63
C LEU A 280 -15.50 -17.90 -4.92
N VAL A 281 -16.78 -18.01 -5.25
CA VAL A 281 -17.23 -18.66 -6.49
C VAL A 281 -16.83 -17.82 -7.71
N ASP A 282 -16.94 -16.49 -7.63
CA ASP A 282 -16.50 -15.60 -8.70
C ASP A 282 -14.99 -15.70 -8.89
N ILE A 283 -14.24 -15.67 -7.80
CA ILE A 283 -12.78 -15.84 -7.80
C ILE A 283 -12.39 -17.19 -8.43
N GLN A 284 -13.03 -18.29 -8.03
CA GLN A 284 -12.73 -19.62 -8.55
C GLN A 284 -12.96 -19.72 -10.06
N LYS A 285 -14.00 -19.07 -10.58
CA LYS A 285 -14.25 -19.01 -12.03
C LYS A 285 -13.09 -18.35 -12.77
N VAL A 286 -12.60 -17.21 -12.25
CA VAL A 286 -11.47 -16.48 -12.83
C VAL A 286 -10.20 -17.32 -12.79
N LEU A 287 -9.86 -17.88 -11.63
CA LEU A 287 -8.63 -18.67 -11.45
C LEU A 287 -8.54 -19.92 -12.35
N ARG A 288 -9.70 -20.50 -12.73
CA ARG A 288 -9.74 -21.67 -13.64
C ARG A 288 -9.41 -21.32 -15.10
N THR A 289 -9.59 -20.05 -15.50
CA THR A 289 -9.47 -19.62 -16.90
C THR A 289 -8.28 -18.69 -17.14
N THR A 290 -7.69 -18.15 -16.08
CA THR A 290 -6.57 -17.21 -16.19
C THR A 290 -5.24 -17.95 -16.06
N PRO A 291 -4.39 -17.96 -17.10
CA PRO A 291 -3.05 -18.54 -17.00
C PRO A 291 -2.12 -17.63 -16.16
N VAL A 292 -1.12 -18.24 -15.52
CA VAL A 292 -0.01 -17.50 -14.93
C VAL A 292 0.91 -17.02 -16.06
N LEU A 293 1.15 -15.73 -16.15
CA LEU A 293 1.95 -15.10 -17.21
C LEU A 293 3.34 -14.66 -16.71
N ALA A 294 3.44 -14.32 -15.43
CA ALA A 294 4.67 -13.82 -14.83
C ALA A 294 5.37 -14.88 -13.97
N SER A 295 6.70 -14.81 -13.94
CA SER A 295 7.57 -15.75 -13.20
C SER A 295 8.26 -15.04 -12.03
N PHE A 296 7.47 -14.42 -11.15
CA PHE A 296 7.99 -13.75 -9.95
C PHE A 296 8.25 -14.74 -8.82
N ALA A 297 9.27 -14.46 -8.02
CA ALA A 297 9.51 -15.16 -6.76
C ALA A 297 8.27 -15.03 -5.82
N PRO A 298 7.84 -16.07 -5.12
CA PRO A 298 8.48 -17.38 -4.88
C PRO A 298 8.26 -18.44 -5.96
N ARG A 299 7.45 -18.22 -6.99
CA ARG A 299 7.15 -19.23 -8.02
C ARG A 299 8.12 -19.21 -9.20
N GLY A 300 8.87 -18.16 -9.35
CA GLY A 300 9.87 -17.95 -10.38
C GLY A 300 11.11 -17.29 -9.80
N ASN A 301 11.97 -16.79 -10.69
CA ASN A 301 13.28 -16.26 -10.34
C ASN A 301 13.41 -14.74 -10.54
N ARG A 302 12.32 -14.05 -10.87
CA ARG A 302 12.31 -12.59 -11.04
C ARG A 302 11.88 -11.92 -9.74
N THR A 303 12.48 -10.76 -9.48
CA THR A 303 12.08 -9.88 -8.40
C THR A 303 10.96 -8.94 -8.84
N MET A 304 10.35 -8.21 -7.91
CA MET A 304 9.27 -7.28 -8.23
C MET A 304 9.75 -6.00 -8.91
N VAL A 305 11.04 -5.70 -8.90
CA VAL A 305 11.62 -4.59 -9.68
C VAL A 305 11.79 -4.92 -11.16
N ASP A 306 11.57 -6.19 -11.55
CA ASP A 306 11.51 -6.63 -12.94
C ASP A 306 10.11 -6.47 -13.58
N LEU A 307 9.11 -6.03 -12.79
CA LEU A 307 7.74 -5.80 -13.25
C LEU A 307 7.63 -4.51 -14.05
#